data_c58072702475dde82eda2361ca46d6e1
#
_entry.id   c58072702475dde82eda2361ca46d6e1
#
_cell.length_a   1.000
_cell.length_b   1.000
_cell.length_c   1.000
_cell.angle_alpha   90.00
_cell.angle_beta   90.00
_cell.angle_gamma   90.00
#
_symmetry.space_group_name_H-M   'P 1'
#
loop_
_entity.id
_entity.type
_entity.pdbx_description
1 polymer ?
#
loop_
_entity_poly.entity_id
_entity_poly.type
_entity_poly.pdbx_seq_one_letter_code
_entity_poly.pdbx_strand_id
1 'polypeptide(L)'
;MGFLLGIIYLSFISLGLPDALLGAALTGGATWNTGYRIISVLQIVLTAVLVFSLPKWKEQKTSSEETMGGKVLSLKEIIGIPGAKAIMICFFCYCAVAQTTMLWASSYLNLAKGVDAKTAASFAGMFCIGITVGRGINGFIAMKLNDRQMIRMGQAIILSGIIVMLFPFGQMVSLLGFALIGLGCAPVYPCIIHSTPDHFGAERSQAIIGVQMASAYIGTCLMPPLFGLLANHISIRLLPVYLLILLGLMVYMHERLERKVH
;
A
#
# COMPACT_ATOMS: atom_id res chain seq x y z
N MET A 1 -18.68 12.24 4.97
CA MET A 1 -18.32 11.93 6.36
C MET A 1 -17.87 10.48 6.53
N GLY A 2 -18.51 9.48 5.94
CA GLY A 2 -18.08 8.06 5.98
C GLY A 2 -16.72 7.79 5.34
N PHE A 3 -16.40 8.48 4.25
CA PHE A 3 -15.11 8.38 3.56
C PHE A 3 -13.93 8.87 4.45
N LEU A 4 -14.12 9.96 5.18
CA LEU A 4 -13.10 10.49 6.10
C LEU A 4 -12.87 9.54 7.28
N LEU A 5 -13.93 8.95 7.84
CA LEU A 5 -13.86 7.94 8.89
C LEU A 5 -13.21 6.65 8.37
N GLY A 6 -13.51 6.23 7.14
CA GLY A 6 -12.87 5.09 6.49
C GLY A 6 -11.37 5.30 6.27
N ILE A 7 -10.95 6.50 5.85
CA ILE A 7 -9.54 6.87 5.70
C ILE A 7 -8.83 6.88 7.05
N ILE A 8 -9.46 7.45 8.08
CA ILE A 8 -8.92 7.45 9.44
C ILE A 8 -8.80 6.01 9.97
N TYR A 9 -9.81 5.17 9.76
CA TYR A 9 -9.80 3.76 10.16
C TYR A 9 -8.70 2.95 9.45
N LEU A 10 -8.61 3.06 8.12
CA LEU A 10 -7.54 2.42 7.35
C LEU A 10 -6.16 2.96 7.71
N SER A 11 -6.05 4.25 8.02
CA SER A 11 -4.81 4.87 8.47
C SER A 11 -4.38 4.34 9.85
N PHE A 12 -5.30 4.21 10.78
CA PHE A 12 -5.01 3.67 12.12
C PHE A 12 -4.55 2.21 12.08
N ILE A 13 -5.17 1.36 11.25
CA ILE A 13 -4.78 -0.06 11.12
C ILE A 13 -3.43 -0.20 10.41
N SER A 14 -3.15 0.62 9.39
CA SER A 14 -1.90 0.53 8.62
C SER A 14 -0.73 1.32 9.22
N LEU A 15 -0.95 2.02 10.32
CA LEU A 15 -0.01 2.96 10.95
C LEU A 15 1.15 2.29 11.68
N GLY A 16 1.21 0.95 11.77
CA GLY A 16 2.16 0.35 12.69
C GLY A 16 1.95 0.82 14.15
N LEU A 17 0.80 1.47 14.42
CA LEU A 17 0.42 1.82 15.78
C LEU A 17 0.45 0.58 16.69
N PRO A 18 -0.01 -0.60 16.23
CA PRO A 18 0.15 -1.84 16.96
C PRO A 18 1.60 -2.15 17.30
N ASP A 19 2.50 -2.01 16.34
CA ASP A 19 3.92 -2.33 16.55
C ASP A 19 4.62 -1.28 17.42
N ALA A 20 4.28 0.00 17.26
CA ALA A 20 4.79 1.07 18.10
C ALA A 20 4.28 0.97 19.55
N LEU A 21 2.99 0.65 19.75
CA LEU A 21 2.41 0.43 21.08
C LEU A 21 2.97 -0.84 21.72
N LEU A 22 3.15 -1.91 20.94
CA LEU A 22 3.79 -3.13 21.40
C LEU A 22 5.24 -2.87 21.80
N GLY A 23 5.99 -2.13 20.98
CA GLY A 23 7.36 -1.74 21.27
C GLY A 23 7.47 -0.88 22.53
N ALA A 24 6.61 0.13 22.68
CA ALA A 24 6.56 0.99 23.87
C ALA A 24 6.14 0.20 25.13
N ALA A 25 5.21 -0.71 25.03
CA ALA A 25 4.78 -1.57 26.15
C ALA A 25 5.89 -2.51 26.58
N LEU A 26 6.63 -3.10 25.67
CA LEU A 26 7.75 -4.00 25.96
C LEU A 26 8.95 -3.24 26.56
N THR A 27 9.24 -2.02 26.12
CA THR A 27 10.30 -1.18 26.69
C THR A 27 9.94 -0.65 28.08
N GLY A 28 8.64 -0.47 28.38
CA GLY A 28 8.13 -0.08 29.69
C GLY A 28 8.02 -1.23 30.70
N GLY A 29 8.52 -2.43 30.41
CA GLY A 29 8.45 -3.60 31.30
C GLY A 29 7.09 -4.28 31.34
N ALA A 30 6.16 -3.91 30.44
CA ALA A 30 4.87 -4.57 30.31
C ALA A 30 5.01 -5.93 29.58
N THR A 31 4.10 -6.83 29.86
CA THR A 31 4.05 -8.14 29.18
C THR A 31 3.66 -7.97 27.72
N TRP A 32 4.14 -8.85 26.84
CA TRP A 32 3.83 -8.86 25.39
C TRP A 32 2.31 -8.83 25.09
N ASN A 33 1.48 -9.32 25.99
CA ASN A 33 0.02 -9.30 25.89
C ASN A 33 -0.58 -7.90 26.00
N THR A 34 0.11 -6.93 26.61
CA THR A 34 -0.44 -5.59 26.88
C THR A 34 -0.72 -4.83 25.59
N GLY A 35 0.17 -4.92 24.60
CA GLY A 35 -0.03 -4.32 23.29
C GLY A 35 -1.29 -4.86 22.59
N TYR A 36 -1.46 -6.18 22.59
CA TYR A 36 -2.64 -6.82 21.99
C TYR A 36 -3.94 -6.44 22.70
N ARG A 37 -3.92 -6.30 24.04
CA ARG A 37 -5.08 -5.84 24.82
C ARG A 37 -5.50 -4.42 24.44
N ILE A 38 -4.53 -3.51 24.31
CA ILE A 38 -4.81 -2.11 23.92
C ILE A 38 -5.44 -2.09 22.52
N ILE A 39 -4.88 -2.83 21.57
CA ILE A 39 -5.41 -2.93 20.21
C ILE A 39 -6.83 -3.51 20.22
N SER A 40 -7.06 -4.59 20.98
CA SER A 40 -8.37 -5.22 21.08
C SER A 40 -9.43 -4.27 21.64
N VAL A 41 -9.10 -3.50 22.67
CA VAL A 41 -10.01 -2.49 23.23
C VAL A 41 -10.32 -1.40 22.20
N LEU A 42 -9.29 -0.90 21.51
CA LEU A 42 -9.47 0.10 20.45
C LEU A 42 -10.39 -0.42 19.33
N GLN A 43 -10.19 -1.69 18.93
CA GLN A 43 -10.98 -2.34 17.88
C GLN A 43 -12.45 -2.52 18.31
N ILE A 44 -12.70 -2.89 19.58
CA ILE A 44 -14.04 -3.01 20.15
C ILE A 44 -14.73 -1.64 20.16
N VAL A 45 -14.04 -0.58 20.59
CA VAL A 45 -14.58 0.79 20.60
C VAL A 45 -14.93 1.24 19.18
N LEU A 46 -14.03 1.04 18.21
CA LEU A 46 -14.29 1.37 16.80
C LEU A 46 -15.46 0.58 16.23
N THR A 47 -15.57 -0.70 16.56
CA THR A 47 -16.69 -1.55 16.12
C THR A 47 -18.00 -1.05 16.74
N ALA A 48 -18.00 -0.70 18.01
CA ALA A 48 -19.18 -0.14 18.68
C ALA A 48 -19.61 1.17 18.02
N VAL A 49 -18.68 2.10 17.75
CA VAL A 49 -18.95 3.36 17.04
C VAL A 49 -19.54 3.09 15.65
N LEU A 50 -19.01 2.12 14.93
CA LEU A 50 -19.54 1.69 13.63
C LEU A 50 -20.97 1.18 13.75
N VAL A 51 -21.24 0.26 14.67
CA VAL A 51 -22.58 -0.31 14.91
C VAL A 51 -23.59 0.78 15.26
N PHE A 52 -23.22 1.71 16.17
CA PHE A 52 -24.08 2.84 16.54
C PHE A 52 -24.28 3.86 15.39
N SER A 53 -23.36 3.90 14.42
CA SER A 53 -23.49 4.78 13.26
C SER A 53 -24.34 4.16 12.13
N LEU A 54 -24.51 2.83 12.09
CA LEU A 54 -25.29 2.13 11.05
C LEU A 54 -26.68 2.72 10.77
N PRO A 55 -27.49 3.12 11.78
CA PRO A 55 -28.82 3.71 11.52
C PRO A 55 -28.76 5.06 10.79
N LYS A 56 -27.59 5.74 10.83
CA LYS A 56 -27.37 7.02 10.12
C LYS A 56 -26.90 6.82 8.67
N TRP A 57 -26.47 5.61 8.32
CA TRP A 57 -26.15 5.22 6.97
C TRP A 57 -27.43 4.80 6.29
N LYS A 58 -28.33 5.79 6.02
CA LYS A 58 -29.45 5.52 5.13
C LYS A 58 -28.84 5.02 3.84
N GLU A 59 -29.20 3.80 3.46
CA GLU A 59 -29.01 3.33 2.10
C GLU A 59 -29.57 4.42 1.18
N GLN A 60 -28.72 5.15 0.51
CA GLN A 60 -29.10 5.70 -0.76
C GLN A 60 -29.42 4.44 -1.57
N LYS A 61 -30.72 4.10 -1.64
CA LYS A 61 -31.25 3.25 -2.68
C LYS A 61 -30.94 4.00 -3.99
N THR A 62 -29.68 3.91 -4.37
CA THR A 62 -29.31 4.21 -5.74
C THR A 62 -30.07 3.16 -6.52
N SER A 63 -30.74 3.59 -7.56
CA SER A 63 -31.38 2.81 -8.62
C SER A 63 -30.49 1.69 -9.23
N SER A 64 -29.55 1.20 -8.48
CA SER A 64 -28.62 0.09 -8.75
C SER A 64 -29.22 -1.28 -8.50
N GLU A 65 -30.37 -1.39 -7.82
CA GLU A 65 -31.05 -2.68 -7.66
C GLU A 65 -31.73 -3.13 -8.96
N GLU A 66 -32.08 -2.21 -9.86
CA GLU A 66 -32.56 -2.57 -11.19
C GLU A 66 -31.45 -2.92 -12.17
N THR A 67 -30.18 -2.59 -11.86
CA THR A 67 -29.02 -2.89 -12.72
C THR A 67 -28.22 -4.12 -12.21
N MET A 68 -28.62 -4.76 -11.14
CA MET A 68 -28.04 -6.04 -10.69
C MET A 68 -28.43 -7.26 -11.56
N GLY A 69 -29.12 -7.05 -12.68
CA GLY A 69 -29.21 -7.99 -13.79
C GLY A 69 -27.96 -8.02 -14.67
N GLY A 70 -26.91 -7.29 -14.33
CA GLY A 70 -25.63 -7.27 -15.03
C GLY A 70 -24.96 -8.63 -14.95
N LYS A 71 -24.84 -9.29 -16.11
CA LYS A 71 -24.09 -10.53 -16.35
C LYS A 71 -22.79 -10.53 -15.54
N VAL A 72 -22.66 -11.46 -14.62
CA VAL A 72 -21.41 -11.64 -13.86
C VAL A 72 -20.30 -11.87 -14.87
N LEU A 73 -19.45 -10.88 -15.07
CA LEU A 73 -18.35 -10.95 -16.04
C LEU A 73 -17.40 -12.06 -15.63
N SER A 74 -17.16 -12.99 -16.53
CA SER A 74 -16.15 -14.03 -16.33
C SER A 74 -14.75 -13.40 -16.27
N LEU A 75 -13.82 -14.03 -15.53
CA LEU A 75 -12.42 -13.61 -15.47
C LEU A 75 -11.80 -13.42 -16.87
N LYS A 76 -12.17 -14.28 -17.83
CA LYS A 76 -11.69 -14.18 -19.21
C LYS A 76 -12.22 -12.91 -19.91
N GLU A 77 -13.47 -12.54 -19.68
CA GLU A 77 -14.08 -11.33 -20.22
C GLU A 77 -13.44 -10.08 -19.61
N ILE A 78 -13.19 -10.06 -18.28
CA ILE A 78 -12.50 -8.94 -17.61
C ILE A 78 -11.07 -8.76 -18.14
N ILE A 79 -10.32 -9.86 -18.27
CA ILE A 79 -8.95 -9.85 -18.79
C ILE A 79 -8.92 -9.41 -20.28
N GLY A 80 -10.01 -9.61 -21.01
CA GLY A 80 -10.18 -9.15 -22.41
C GLY A 80 -10.44 -7.65 -22.54
N ILE A 81 -10.84 -6.96 -21.48
CA ILE A 81 -11.09 -5.52 -21.51
C ILE A 81 -9.77 -4.76 -21.77
N PRO A 82 -9.74 -3.84 -22.75
CA PRO A 82 -8.56 -3.03 -23.00
C PRO A 82 -8.15 -2.25 -21.75
N GLY A 83 -6.90 -2.38 -21.33
CA GLY A 83 -6.37 -1.72 -20.12
C GLY A 83 -6.48 -2.54 -18.82
N ALA A 84 -7.42 -3.50 -18.69
CA ALA A 84 -7.60 -4.28 -17.48
C ALA A 84 -6.34 -5.03 -17.03
N LYS A 85 -5.63 -5.66 -17.94
CA LYS A 85 -4.32 -6.31 -17.65
C LYS A 85 -3.30 -5.31 -17.12
N ALA A 86 -3.27 -4.12 -17.68
CA ALA A 86 -2.28 -3.11 -17.30
C ALA A 86 -2.50 -2.62 -15.86
N ILE A 87 -3.75 -2.33 -15.50
CA ILE A 87 -4.09 -1.87 -14.14
C ILE A 87 -3.89 -2.98 -13.10
N MET A 88 -4.19 -4.25 -13.45
CA MET A 88 -3.94 -5.42 -12.58
C MET A 88 -2.45 -5.59 -12.28
N ILE A 89 -1.60 -5.55 -13.32
CA ILE A 89 -0.15 -5.70 -13.16
C ILE A 89 0.43 -4.47 -12.41
N CYS A 90 -0.06 -3.27 -12.71
CA CYS A 90 0.33 -2.06 -12.00
C CYS A 90 0.06 -2.19 -10.49
N PHE A 91 -1.13 -2.65 -10.13
CA PHE A 91 -1.53 -2.82 -8.73
C PHE A 91 -0.79 -3.98 -8.04
N PHE A 92 -0.57 -5.08 -8.75
CA PHE A 92 0.31 -6.17 -8.32
C PHE A 92 1.71 -5.66 -7.95
N CYS A 93 2.35 -4.90 -8.86
CA CYS A 93 3.69 -4.36 -8.63
C CYS A 93 3.72 -3.38 -7.46
N TYR A 94 2.70 -2.53 -7.33
CA TYR A 94 2.58 -1.63 -6.20
C TYR A 94 2.57 -2.40 -4.87
N CYS A 95 1.69 -3.39 -4.74
CA CYS A 95 1.59 -4.20 -3.52
C CYS A 95 2.87 -5.01 -3.26
N ALA A 96 3.50 -5.50 -4.32
CA ALA A 96 4.79 -6.19 -4.24
C ALA A 96 5.89 -5.27 -3.69
N VAL A 97 6.01 -4.04 -4.18
CA VAL A 97 6.98 -3.03 -3.68
C VAL A 97 6.71 -2.72 -2.21
N ALA A 98 5.47 -2.38 -1.87
CA ALA A 98 5.10 -1.99 -0.51
C ALA A 98 5.36 -3.11 0.51
N GLN A 99 4.89 -4.32 0.21
CA GLN A 99 5.00 -5.44 1.13
C GLN A 99 6.43 -5.98 1.25
N THR A 100 7.16 -6.05 0.13
CA THR A 100 8.57 -6.46 0.17
C THR A 100 9.41 -5.46 0.97
N THR A 101 9.19 -4.16 0.76
CA THR A 101 9.88 -3.13 1.54
C THR A 101 9.58 -3.28 3.03
N MET A 102 8.30 -3.42 3.40
CA MET A 102 7.89 -3.54 4.80
C MET A 102 8.52 -4.75 5.49
N LEU A 103 8.50 -5.92 4.85
CA LEU A 103 8.99 -7.17 5.44
C LEU A 103 10.53 -7.25 5.48
N TRP A 104 11.23 -6.71 4.50
CA TRP A 104 12.67 -6.86 4.36
C TRP A 104 13.49 -5.66 4.84
N ALA A 105 12.84 -4.54 5.23
CA ALA A 105 13.53 -3.33 5.69
C ALA A 105 14.50 -3.59 6.85
N SER A 106 14.03 -4.27 7.91
CA SER A 106 14.84 -4.58 9.08
C SER A 106 16.03 -5.49 8.75
N SER A 107 15.77 -6.56 7.99
CA SER A 107 16.82 -7.50 7.57
C SER A 107 17.85 -6.83 6.65
N TYR A 108 17.41 -5.96 5.75
CA TYR A 108 18.30 -5.19 4.88
C TYR A 108 19.20 -4.24 5.68
N LEU A 109 18.65 -3.52 6.64
CA LEU A 109 19.40 -2.61 7.48
C LEU A 109 20.42 -3.37 8.34
N ASN A 110 20.04 -4.50 8.91
CA ASN A 110 20.93 -5.31 9.73
C ASN A 110 22.03 -5.98 8.88
N LEU A 111 21.67 -6.76 7.88
CA LEU A 111 22.60 -7.62 7.14
C LEU A 111 23.38 -6.87 6.04
N ALA A 112 22.79 -5.86 5.39
CA ALA A 112 23.45 -5.13 4.30
C ALA A 112 24.17 -3.86 4.79
N LYS A 113 23.64 -3.19 5.82
CA LYS A 113 24.16 -1.90 6.31
C LYS A 113 24.85 -2.03 7.69
N GLY A 114 24.83 -3.21 8.33
CA GLY A 114 25.48 -3.45 9.61
C GLY A 114 24.83 -2.75 10.81
N VAL A 115 23.55 -2.38 10.69
CA VAL A 115 22.80 -1.76 11.80
C VAL A 115 22.48 -2.83 12.84
N ASP A 116 22.62 -2.49 14.13
CA ASP A 116 22.20 -3.39 15.20
C ASP A 116 20.74 -3.84 15.04
N ALA A 117 20.46 -5.11 15.33
CA ALA A 117 19.15 -5.74 15.06
C ALA A 117 17.99 -5.02 15.75
N LYS A 118 18.19 -4.54 17.00
CA LYS A 118 17.18 -3.79 17.75
C LYS A 118 16.89 -2.44 17.09
N THR A 119 17.94 -1.74 16.68
CA THR A 119 17.85 -0.47 15.98
C THR A 119 17.24 -0.65 14.58
N ALA A 120 17.64 -1.69 13.85
CA ALA A 120 17.10 -2.00 12.53
C ALA A 120 15.58 -2.31 12.56
N ALA A 121 15.12 -3.03 13.60
CA ALA A 121 13.69 -3.28 13.79
C ALA A 121 12.91 -1.99 14.05
N SER A 122 13.43 -1.09 14.89
CA SER A 122 12.80 0.22 15.15
C SER A 122 12.77 1.09 13.88
N PHE A 123 13.81 1.01 13.08
CA PHE A 123 13.96 1.80 11.86
C PHE A 123 13.12 1.29 10.69
N ALA A 124 12.77 0.00 10.67
CA ALA A 124 11.82 -0.53 9.71
C ALA A 124 10.46 0.19 9.77
N GLY A 125 10.08 0.70 10.94
CA GLY A 125 8.90 1.54 11.12
C GLY A 125 8.91 2.87 10.34
N MET A 126 10.06 3.35 9.86
CA MET A 126 10.14 4.59 9.06
C MET A 126 9.34 4.50 7.75
N PHE A 127 9.23 3.32 7.16
CA PHE A 127 8.35 3.08 6.01
C PHE A 127 6.88 3.34 6.37
N CYS A 128 6.42 2.84 7.51
CA CYS A 128 5.05 3.06 7.99
C CYS A 128 4.79 4.53 8.32
N ILE A 129 5.77 5.22 8.92
CA ILE A 129 5.70 6.67 9.18
C ILE A 129 5.56 7.41 7.84
N GLY A 130 6.35 7.03 6.83
CA GLY A 130 6.27 7.61 5.48
C GLY A 130 4.87 7.46 4.88
N ILE A 131 4.27 6.25 4.93
CA ILE A 131 2.90 6.02 4.45
C ILE A 131 1.89 6.89 5.20
N THR A 132 2.02 6.99 6.52
CA THR A 132 1.09 7.76 7.35
C THR A 132 1.13 9.24 7.04
N VAL A 133 2.33 9.82 7.06
CA VAL A 133 2.55 11.23 6.71
C VAL A 133 2.06 11.48 5.28
N GLY A 134 2.40 10.58 4.35
CA GLY A 134 1.95 10.65 2.97
C GLY A 134 0.43 10.66 2.83
N ARG A 135 -0.29 9.81 3.57
CA ARG A 135 -1.77 9.81 3.56
C ARG A 135 -2.37 11.09 4.10
N GLY A 136 -1.78 11.67 5.17
CA GLY A 136 -2.20 12.97 5.68
C GLY A 136 -2.03 14.09 4.65
N ILE A 137 -0.88 14.13 3.99
CA ILE A 137 -0.55 15.13 2.97
C ILE A 137 -1.41 14.95 1.71
N ASN A 138 -1.64 13.70 1.30
CA ASN A 138 -2.40 13.38 0.09
C ASN A 138 -3.85 13.88 0.15
N GLY A 139 -4.47 13.96 1.33
CA GLY A 139 -5.80 14.53 1.48
C GLY A 139 -5.87 15.99 0.99
N PHE A 140 -4.80 16.75 1.18
CA PHE A 140 -4.71 18.14 0.70
C PHE A 140 -4.29 18.23 -0.77
N ILE A 141 -3.38 17.37 -1.20
CA ILE A 141 -2.86 17.36 -2.58
C ILE A 141 -3.93 16.87 -3.56
N ALA A 142 -4.77 15.91 -3.18
CA ALA A 142 -5.88 15.39 -3.98
C ALA A 142 -6.93 16.45 -4.35
N MET A 143 -6.96 17.58 -3.64
CA MET A 143 -7.79 18.73 -4.01
C MET A 143 -7.28 19.50 -5.23
N LYS A 144 -6.01 19.31 -5.60
CA LYS A 144 -5.32 20.08 -6.66
C LYS A 144 -4.83 19.21 -7.83
N LEU A 145 -4.55 17.94 -7.57
CA LEU A 145 -3.99 17.01 -8.55
C LEU A 145 -4.98 15.90 -8.88
N ASN A 146 -5.00 15.51 -10.15
CA ASN A 146 -5.76 14.35 -10.63
C ASN A 146 -5.07 13.03 -10.23
N ASP A 147 -5.83 11.93 -10.16
CA ASP A 147 -5.33 10.60 -9.79
C ASP A 147 -4.09 10.18 -10.58
N ARG A 148 -4.08 10.43 -11.89
CA ARG A 148 -2.92 10.17 -12.76
C ARG A 148 -1.66 10.91 -12.31
N GLN A 149 -1.78 12.18 -11.96
CA GLN A 149 -0.65 13.00 -11.50
C GLN A 149 -0.17 12.52 -10.13
N MET A 150 -1.10 12.15 -9.25
CA MET A 150 -0.78 11.62 -7.93
C MET A 150 -0.06 10.28 -8.00
N ILE A 151 -0.47 9.37 -8.90
CA ILE A 151 0.22 8.09 -9.12
C ILE A 151 1.64 8.35 -9.63
N ARG A 152 1.82 9.21 -10.63
CA ARG A 152 3.16 9.56 -11.15
C ARG A 152 4.04 10.21 -10.10
N MET A 153 3.50 11.13 -9.30
CA MET A 153 4.20 11.73 -8.18
C MET A 153 4.63 10.67 -7.16
N GLY A 154 3.74 9.77 -6.79
CA GLY A 154 4.04 8.65 -5.88
C GLY A 154 5.15 7.75 -6.42
N GLN A 155 5.10 7.39 -7.71
CA GLN A 155 6.13 6.61 -8.39
C GLN A 155 7.49 7.32 -8.40
N ALA A 156 7.52 8.63 -8.65
CA ALA A 156 8.74 9.42 -8.62
C ALA A 156 9.35 9.50 -7.21
N ILE A 157 8.51 9.64 -6.18
CA ILE A 157 8.97 9.63 -4.79
C ILE A 157 9.50 8.24 -4.40
N ILE A 158 8.84 7.14 -4.80
CA ILE A 158 9.36 5.78 -4.59
C ILE A 158 10.72 5.62 -5.25
N LEU A 159 10.85 6.07 -6.50
CA LEU A 159 12.12 6.01 -7.23
C LEU A 159 13.23 6.76 -6.48
N SER A 160 12.96 7.98 -6.01
CA SER A 160 13.92 8.75 -5.23
C SER A 160 14.34 8.03 -3.95
N GLY A 161 13.40 7.39 -3.25
CA GLY A 161 13.68 6.60 -2.06
C GLY A 161 14.58 5.38 -2.36
N ILE A 162 14.33 4.66 -3.47
CA ILE A 162 15.15 3.54 -3.90
C ILE A 162 16.58 4.02 -4.28
N ILE A 163 16.69 5.14 -4.99
CA ILE A 163 17.98 5.74 -5.35
C ILE A 163 18.77 6.10 -4.08
N VAL A 164 18.11 6.73 -3.12
CA VAL A 164 18.73 7.07 -1.83
C VAL A 164 19.25 5.83 -1.11
N MET A 165 18.55 4.70 -1.17
CA MET A 165 19.01 3.43 -0.57
C MET A 165 20.26 2.85 -1.26
N LEU A 166 20.46 3.11 -2.55
CA LEU A 166 21.63 2.63 -3.30
C LEU A 166 22.94 3.31 -2.86
N PHE A 167 22.86 4.54 -2.35
CA PHE A 167 24.03 5.25 -1.91
C PHE A 167 24.63 4.65 -0.63
N PRO A 168 25.96 4.52 -0.52
CA PRO A 168 26.64 3.93 0.63
C PRO A 168 26.75 4.87 1.84
N PHE A 169 26.03 5.98 1.84
CA PHE A 169 26.10 7.01 2.89
C PHE A 169 25.33 6.61 4.16
N GLY A 170 25.92 5.79 5.01
CA GLY A 170 25.49 5.59 6.40
C GLY A 170 24.05 5.10 6.62
N GLN A 171 23.73 4.89 7.88
CA GLN A 171 22.43 4.34 8.32
C GLN A 171 21.28 5.31 8.08
N MET A 172 21.49 6.61 8.37
CA MET A 172 20.45 7.65 8.29
C MET A 172 19.92 7.86 6.86
N VAL A 173 20.80 7.73 5.87
CA VAL A 173 20.39 7.86 4.46
C VAL A 173 19.49 6.71 4.02
N SER A 174 19.77 5.49 4.49
CA SER A 174 18.89 4.34 4.21
C SER A 174 17.51 4.49 4.86
N LEU A 175 17.45 5.10 6.05
CA LEU A 175 16.18 5.41 6.73
C LEU A 175 15.32 6.40 5.94
N LEU A 176 15.94 7.47 5.45
CA LEU A 176 15.27 8.42 4.57
C LEU A 176 14.74 7.73 3.32
N GLY A 177 15.51 6.79 2.75
CA GLY A 177 15.07 5.98 1.62
C GLY A 177 13.78 5.21 1.93
N PHE A 178 13.69 4.51 3.06
CA PHE A 178 12.47 3.80 3.45
C PHE A 178 11.30 4.73 3.72
N ALA A 179 11.52 5.86 4.38
CA ALA A 179 10.48 6.86 4.61
C ALA A 179 9.95 7.44 3.30
N LEU A 180 10.83 7.74 2.33
CA LEU A 180 10.44 8.21 1.00
C LEU A 180 9.66 7.16 0.22
N ILE A 181 10.06 5.88 0.26
CA ILE A 181 9.30 4.81 -0.39
C ILE A 181 7.90 4.73 0.21
N GLY A 182 7.77 4.79 1.54
CA GLY A 182 6.48 4.81 2.23
C GLY A 182 5.62 6.01 1.82
N LEU A 183 6.21 7.20 1.81
CA LEU A 183 5.55 8.44 1.40
C LEU A 183 5.02 8.34 -0.04
N GLY A 184 5.82 7.81 -0.97
CA GLY A 184 5.44 7.61 -2.35
C GLY A 184 4.37 6.52 -2.55
N CYS A 185 4.36 5.49 -1.69
CA CYS A 185 3.32 4.46 -1.72
C CYS A 185 1.95 5.00 -1.29
N ALA A 186 1.91 6.05 -0.49
CA ALA A 186 0.67 6.55 0.12
C ALA A 186 -0.43 6.95 -0.88
N PRO A 187 -0.17 7.71 -1.97
CA PRO A 187 -1.19 8.11 -2.94
C PRO A 187 -1.59 6.99 -3.92
N VAL A 188 -0.69 6.05 -4.21
CA VAL A 188 -0.83 5.14 -5.35
C VAL A 188 -2.03 4.21 -5.19
N TYR A 189 -2.20 3.58 -4.02
CA TYR A 189 -3.30 2.67 -3.76
C TYR A 189 -4.68 3.32 -3.93
N PRO A 190 -4.99 4.41 -3.21
CA PRO A 190 -6.32 5.02 -3.32
C PRO A 190 -6.58 5.58 -4.72
N CYS A 191 -5.59 6.16 -5.38
CA CYS A 191 -5.76 6.73 -6.72
C CYS A 191 -6.00 5.65 -7.79
N ILE A 192 -5.34 4.48 -7.71
CA ILE A 192 -5.62 3.36 -8.64
C ILE A 192 -7.06 2.89 -8.51
N ILE A 193 -7.57 2.75 -7.28
CA ILE A 193 -8.95 2.31 -7.05
C ILE A 193 -9.94 3.39 -7.48
N HIS A 194 -9.67 4.65 -7.14
CA HIS A 194 -10.54 5.78 -7.45
C HIS A 194 -10.65 6.04 -8.96
N SER A 195 -9.56 5.87 -9.72
CA SER A 195 -9.54 6.04 -11.17
C SER A 195 -10.18 4.88 -11.95
N THR A 196 -10.46 3.74 -11.32
CA THR A 196 -11.01 2.56 -12.02
C THR A 196 -12.37 2.81 -12.68
N PRO A 197 -13.36 3.47 -12.06
CA PRO A 197 -14.61 3.82 -12.70
C PRO A 197 -14.45 4.75 -13.90
N ASP A 198 -13.52 5.69 -13.84
CA ASP A 198 -13.24 6.64 -14.94
C ASP A 198 -12.65 5.95 -16.16
N HIS A 199 -11.82 4.92 -15.94
CA HIS A 199 -11.17 4.17 -17.01
C HIS A 199 -12.08 3.11 -17.65
N PHE A 200 -12.98 2.48 -16.89
CA PHE A 200 -13.72 1.29 -17.35
C PHE A 200 -15.25 1.42 -17.28
N GLY A 201 -15.75 2.56 -16.78
CA GLY A 201 -17.16 2.80 -16.55
C GLY A 201 -17.66 2.22 -15.22
N ALA A 202 -18.66 2.87 -14.63
CA ALA A 202 -19.20 2.52 -13.31
C ALA A 202 -19.75 1.09 -13.25
N GLU A 203 -20.38 0.61 -14.34
CA GLU A 203 -21.00 -0.72 -14.40
C GLU A 203 -19.98 -1.88 -14.28
N ARG A 204 -18.76 -1.68 -14.80
CA ARG A 204 -17.70 -2.71 -14.83
C ARG A 204 -16.68 -2.54 -13.72
N SER A 205 -16.67 -1.38 -13.09
CA SER A 205 -15.62 -1.00 -12.10
C SER A 205 -15.56 -1.97 -10.93
N GLN A 206 -16.71 -2.42 -10.42
CA GLN A 206 -16.76 -3.31 -9.26
C GLN A 206 -16.12 -4.68 -9.54
N ALA A 207 -16.37 -5.26 -10.72
CA ALA A 207 -15.76 -6.51 -11.14
C ALA A 207 -14.25 -6.36 -11.36
N ILE A 208 -13.82 -5.24 -11.98
CA ILE A 208 -12.41 -4.95 -12.23
C ILE A 208 -11.67 -4.71 -10.90
N ILE A 209 -12.24 -3.95 -9.96
CA ILE A 209 -11.66 -3.75 -8.62
C ILE A 209 -11.49 -5.09 -7.90
N GLY A 210 -12.46 -6.00 -7.99
CA GLY A 210 -12.34 -7.33 -7.42
C GLY A 210 -11.13 -8.11 -7.94
N VAL A 211 -10.90 -8.07 -9.25
CA VAL A 211 -9.75 -8.75 -9.88
C VAL A 211 -8.43 -8.01 -9.60
N GLN A 212 -8.46 -6.67 -9.52
CA GLN A 212 -7.31 -5.89 -9.07
C GLN A 212 -6.87 -6.29 -7.65
N MET A 213 -7.84 -6.44 -6.72
CA MET A 213 -7.56 -6.88 -5.35
C MET A 213 -6.96 -8.28 -5.33
N ALA A 214 -7.51 -9.22 -6.11
CA ALA A 214 -6.94 -10.56 -6.23
C ALA A 214 -5.48 -10.51 -6.72
N SER A 215 -5.20 -9.71 -7.76
CA SER A 215 -3.86 -9.49 -8.28
C SER A 215 -2.92 -8.88 -7.23
N ALA A 216 -3.40 -7.90 -6.45
CA ALA A 216 -2.68 -7.28 -5.35
C ALA A 216 -2.28 -8.30 -4.27
N TYR A 217 -3.20 -9.16 -3.86
CA TYR A 217 -2.92 -10.20 -2.87
C TYR A 217 -1.89 -11.22 -3.39
N ILE A 218 -1.93 -11.59 -4.67
CA ILE A 218 -0.88 -12.43 -5.28
C ILE A 218 0.47 -11.73 -5.19
N GLY A 219 0.56 -10.44 -5.50
CA GLY A 219 1.78 -9.64 -5.36
C GLY A 219 2.29 -9.59 -3.92
N THR A 220 1.39 -9.35 -2.97
CA THR A 220 1.70 -9.29 -1.54
C THR A 220 2.22 -10.62 -1.00
N CYS A 221 1.63 -11.74 -1.40
CA CYS A 221 1.99 -13.06 -0.89
C CYS A 221 3.21 -13.67 -1.59
N LEU A 222 3.38 -13.43 -2.90
CA LEU A 222 4.38 -14.12 -3.72
C LEU A 222 5.72 -13.37 -3.76
N MET A 223 5.69 -12.04 -3.89
CA MET A 223 6.91 -11.26 -4.16
C MET A 223 7.90 -11.20 -2.98
N PRO A 224 7.48 -11.03 -1.71
CA PRO A 224 8.41 -11.03 -0.60
C PRO A 224 9.16 -12.38 -0.40
N PRO A 225 8.49 -13.57 -0.46
CA PRO A 225 9.20 -14.85 -0.45
C PRO A 225 10.14 -15.05 -1.64
N LEU A 226 9.78 -14.61 -2.85
CA LEU A 226 10.67 -14.65 -4.01
C LEU A 226 11.92 -13.82 -3.78
N PHE A 227 11.78 -12.62 -3.20
CA PHE A 227 12.94 -11.86 -2.78
C PHE A 227 13.75 -12.60 -1.72
N GLY A 228 13.09 -13.31 -0.79
CA GLY A 228 13.76 -14.14 0.22
C GLY A 228 14.67 -15.21 -0.38
N LEU A 229 14.23 -15.87 -1.44
CA LEU A 229 15.06 -16.82 -2.19
C LEU A 229 16.27 -16.13 -2.80
N LEU A 230 16.09 -14.96 -3.41
CA LEU A 230 17.19 -14.16 -3.96
C LEU A 230 18.17 -13.70 -2.86
N ALA A 231 17.65 -13.25 -1.73
CA ALA A 231 18.46 -12.78 -0.60
C ALA A 231 19.32 -13.90 -0.01
N ASN A 232 18.76 -15.10 0.09
CA ASN A 232 19.45 -16.26 0.64
C ASN A 232 20.49 -16.87 -0.31
N HIS A 233 20.20 -16.92 -1.61
CA HIS A 233 21.10 -17.56 -2.59
C HIS A 233 22.13 -16.61 -3.20
N ILE A 234 21.86 -15.30 -3.23
CA ILE A 234 22.74 -14.33 -3.86
C ILE A 234 23.16 -13.25 -2.84
N SER A 235 22.29 -12.31 -2.51
CA SER A 235 22.57 -11.26 -1.54
C SER A 235 21.33 -10.42 -1.22
N ILE A 236 21.16 -10.08 0.06
CA ILE A 236 20.13 -9.14 0.51
C ILE A 236 20.35 -7.71 -0.02
N ARG A 237 21.59 -7.38 -0.43
CA ARG A 237 21.94 -6.07 -1.02
C ARG A 237 21.22 -5.81 -2.34
N LEU A 238 20.62 -6.83 -2.95
CA LEU A 238 19.81 -6.72 -4.16
C LEU A 238 18.43 -6.11 -3.94
N LEU A 239 18.02 -5.85 -2.69
CA LEU A 239 16.70 -5.27 -2.39
C LEU A 239 16.37 -4.02 -3.22
N PRO A 240 17.23 -2.98 -3.30
CA PRO A 240 16.93 -1.80 -4.10
C PRO A 240 16.76 -2.11 -5.59
N VAL A 241 17.57 -3.01 -6.15
CA VAL A 241 17.47 -3.41 -7.55
C VAL A 241 16.17 -4.16 -7.81
N TYR A 242 15.78 -5.06 -6.91
CA TYR A 242 14.51 -5.78 -7.00
C TYR A 242 13.32 -4.83 -6.98
N LEU A 243 13.32 -3.86 -6.05
CA LEU A 243 12.27 -2.84 -5.98
C LEU A 243 12.25 -1.95 -7.23
N LEU A 244 13.41 -1.66 -7.81
CA LEU A 244 13.53 -0.86 -9.02
C LEU A 244 12.94 -1.56 -10.24
N ILE A 245 13.13 -2.87 -10.37
CA ILE A 245 12.51 -3.68 -11.44
C ILE A 245 10.98 -3.66 -11.30
N LEU A 246 10.46 -3.89 -10.09
CA LEU A 246 9.02 -3.85 -9.83
C LEU A 246 8.42 -2.46 -10.09
N LEU A 247 9.12 -1.40 -9.66
CA LEU A 247 8.71 -0.02 -9.92
C LEU A 247 8.74 0.30 -11.41
N GLY A 248 9.76 -0.12 -12.14
CA GLY A 248 9.86 0.07 -13.59
C GLY A 248 8.70 -0.60 -14.33
N LEU A 249 8.36 -1.83 -13.96
CA LEU A 249 7.19 -2.53 -14.49
C LEU A 249 5.87 -1.81 -14.13
N MET A 250 5.75 -1.30 -12.91
CA MET A 250 4.60 -0.52 -12.47
C MET A 250 4.42 0.75 -13.30
N VAL A 251 5.49 1.51 -13.50
CA VAL A 251 5.47 2.74 -14.31
C VAL A 251 5.11 2.41 -15.77
N TYR A 252 5.74 1.40 -16.36
CA TYR A 252 5.45 0.97 -17.72
C TYR A 252 3.97 0.57 -17.90
N MET A 253 3.42 -0.19 -16.96
CA MET A 253 2.02 -0.63 -17.02
C MET A 253 1.04 0.52 -16.80
N HIS A 254 1.38 1.47 -15.91
CA HIS A 254 0.57 2.67 -15.72
C HIS A 254 0.53 3.53 -16.98
N GLU A 255 1.66 3.82 -17.61
CA GLU A 255 1.71 4.59 -18.84
C GLU A 255 1.02 3.85 -20.03
N ARG A 256 1.11 2.53 -20.06
CA ARG A 256 0.40 1.72 -21.05
C ARG A 256 -1.12 1.75 -20.86
N LEU A 257 -1.59 1.80 -19.62
CA LEU A 257 -3.01 1.97 -19.30
C LEU A 257 -3.52 3.30 -19.85
N GLU A 258 -2.83 4.38 -19.49
CA GLU A 258 -3.18 5.74 -19.91
C GLU A 258 -3.28 5.92 -21.42
N ARG A 259 -2.35 5.30 -22.18
CA ARG A 259 -2.37 5.32 -23.65
C ARG A 259 -3.50 4.51 -24.29
N LYS A 260 -4.15 3.60 -23.54
CA LYS A 260 -5.21 2.74 -24.09
C LYS A 260 -6.60 3.26 -23.77
N VAL A 261 -6.72 4.10 -22.77
CA VAL A 261 -7.99 4.61 -22.27
C VAL A 261 -8.23 6.05 -22.72
N HIS A 262 -7.19 6.77 -23.07
CA HIS A 262 -7.19 8.08 -23.73
C HIS A 262 -6.67 7.96 -25.16
#